data_1c3ecd73b879917ecfd34e6f167fd344
#
_entry.id   1c3ecd73b879917ecfd34e6f167fd344
#
_cell.length_a   1.000
_cell.length_b   1.000
_cell.length_c   1.000
_cell.angle_alpha   90.00
_cell.angle_beta   90.00
_cell.angle_gamma   90.00
#
_symmetry.space_group_name_H-M   'P 1'
#
loop_
_entity.id
_entity.type
_entity.pdbx_description
1 polymer ?
#
loop_
_entity_poly.entity_id
_entity_poly.type
_entity_poly.pdbx_seq_one_letter_code
_entity_poly.pdbx_strand_id
1 'polypeptide(L)'
;LKIKVTNSRCFCEEGSVFNYDYLNKKLAIKVPNAWHIPSVKQGRWDGYYRFFSMHNKSFPTGLLKIVTDYLSTANMDFVIEDLRQVPTKILDLNSTIELRSYQNRVLDLVLEEDRGVIWLPVNAGKT
;
A
#
# COMPACT_ATOMS: atom_id res chain seq x y z
N LEU A 1 12.44 1.79 15.44
CA LEU A 1 11.21 1.20 14.90
C LEU A 1 11.58 0.03 13.99
N LYS A 2 11.02 -1.16 14.22
CA LYS A 2 11.20 -2.32 13.35
C LYS A 2 9.93 -2.53 12.52
N ILE A 3 10.08 -2.70 11.20
CA ILE A 3 8.98 -2.92 10.26
C ILE A 3 9.13 -4.32 9.65
N LYS A 4 8.22 -5.22 9.99
CA LYS A 4 8.12 -6.56 9.38
C LYS A 4 7.19 -6.48 8.17
N VAL A 5 7.71 -6.82 7.00
CA VAL A 5 6.98 -6.74 5.72
C VAL A 5 6.48 -8.12 5.33
N THR A 6 5.16 -8.28 5.19
CA THR A 6 4.55 -9.49 4.61
C THR A 6 3.92 -9.16 3.26
N ASN A 7 3.37 -10.15 2.56
CA ASN A 7 2.78 -9.92 1.24
C ASN A 7 1.60 -8.94 1.22
N SER A 8 0.86 -8.82 2.32
CA SER A 8 -0.35 -7.98 2.38
C SER A 8 -0.22 -6.79 3.34
N ARG A 9 0.49 -6.96 4.46
CA ARG A 9 0.61 -5.95 5.51
C ARG A 9 2.02 -5.83 6.05
N CYS A 10 2.37 -4.62 6.48
CA CYS A 10 3.55 -4.36 7.27
C CYS A 10 3.16 -4.18 8.73
N PHE A 11 3.92 -4.77 9.64
CA PHE A 11 3.73 -4.68 11.09
C PHE A 11 4.87 -3.89 11.71
N CYS A 12 4.52 -2.92 12.55
CA CYS A 12 5.48 -2.09 13.27
C CYS A 12 5.71 -2.66 14.67
N GLU A 13 6.94 -3.00 14.98
CA GLU A 13 7.38 -3.49 16.28
C GLU A 13 8.45 -2.55 16.86
N GLU A 14 8.69 -2.65 18.16
CA GLU A 14 9.75 -1.90 18.85
C GLU A 14 9.69 -0.37 18.61
N GLY A 15 8.51 0.15 18.30
CA GLY A 15 8.28 1.56 18.10
C GLY A 15 7.76 2.22 19.37
N SER A 16 8.04 3.52 19.54
CA SER A 16 7.43 4.34 20.57
C SER A 16 5.98 4.71 20.19
N VAL A 17 5.21 5.15 21.18
CA VAL A 17 3.86 5.70 20.96
C VAL A 17 3.91 6.86 19.97
N PHE A 18 4.96 7.68 20.04
CA PHE A 18 5.19 8.79 19.10
C PHE A 18 5.31 8.32 17.65
N ASN A 19 6.05 7.22 17.39
CA ASN A 19 6.18 6.67 16.04
C ASN A 19 4.81 6.23 15.48
N TYR A 20 4.01 5.56 16.30
CA TYR A 20 2.69 5.08 15.88
C TYR A 20 1.69 6.22 15.64
N ASP A 21 1.67 7.23 16.52
CA ASP A 21 0.83 8.41 16.34
C ASP A 21 1.24 9.22 15.11
N TYR A 22 2.55 9.32 14.84
CA TYR A 22 3.06 9.96 13.64
C TYR A 22 2.55 9.27 12.39
N LEU A 23 2.71 7.92 12.31
CA LEU A 23 2.24 7.13 11.16
C LEU A 23 0.72 7.19 11.02
N ASN A 24 -0.02 7.13 12.13
CA ASN A 24 -1.49 7.22 12.11
C ASN A 24 -1.98 8.56 11.55
N LYS A 25 -1.29 9.66 11.84
CA LYS A 25 -1.60 10.98 11.29
C LYS A 25 -1.19 11.11 9.82
N LYS A 26 0.01 10.63 9.45
CA LYS A 26 0.53 10.73 8.09
C LYS A 26 -0.20 9.85 7.09
N LEU A 27 -0.66 8.68 7.52
CA LEU A 27 -1.43 7.74 6.71
C LEU A 27 -2.94 7.96 6.85
N ALA A 28 -3.37 9.18 7.16
CA ALA A 28 -4.77 9.58 7.22
C ALA A 28 -5.15 10.44 6.02
N ILE A 29 -6.25 10.09 5.38
CA ILE A 29 -6.82 10.85 4.25
C ILE A 29 -8.17 11.41 4.70
N LYS A 30 -8.34 12.72 4.55
CA LYS A 30 -9.63 13.36 4.80
C LYS A 30 -10.62 12.96 3.70
N VAL A 31 -11.77 12.44 4.11
CA VAL A 31 -12.83 12.08 3.17
C VAL A 31 -13.47 13.36 2.63
N PRO A 32 -13.52 13.54 1.30
CA PRO A 32 -14.19 14.70 0.70
C PRO A 32 -15.65 14.79 1.17
N ASN A 33 -16.09 16.00 1.51
CA ASN A 33 -17.47 16.24 1.97
C ASN A 33 -17.93 15.40 3.18
N ALA A 34 -17.00 14.90 4.00
CA ALA A 34 -17.32 14.08 5.18
C ALA A 34 -18.29 14.77 6.15
N TRP A 35 -18.34 16.10 6.17
CA TRP A 35 -19.25 16.87 7.01
C TRP A 35 -20.75 16.63 6.72
N HIS A 36 -21.10 16.10 5.55
CA HIS A 36 -22.47 15.67 5.25
C HIS A 36 -22.85 14.32 5.88
N ILE A 37 -21.84 13.51 6.24
CA ILE A 37 -22.06 12.16 6.76
C ILE A 37 -22.63 12.23 8.18
N PRO A 38 -23.73 11.50 8.47
CA PRO A 38 -24.38 11.54 9.78
C PRO A 38 -23.45 11.24 10.97
N SER A 39 -22.53 10.29 10.83
CA SER A 39 -21.56 9.94 11.88
C SER A 39 -20.58 11.07 12.20
N VAL A 40 -20.22 11.90 11.21
CA VAL A 40 -19.40 13.10 11.44
C VAL A 40 -20.20 14.19 12.13
N LYS A 41 -21.44 14.43 11.67
CA LYS A 41 -22.34 15.42 12.30
C LYS A 41 -22.62 15.09 13.77
N GLN A 42 -22.67 13.82 14.11
CA GLN A 42 -22.90 13.33 15.47
C GLN A 42 -21.61 13.21 16.31
N GLY A 43 -20.46 13.63 15.78
CA GLY A 43 -19.19 13.53 16.47
C GLY A 43 -18.64 12.11 16.69
N ARG A 44 -19.24 11.09 16.04
CA ARG A 44 -18.82 9.69 16.18
C ARG A 44 -17.61 9.36 15.33
N TRP A 45 -17.34 10.15 14.30
CA TRP A 45 -16.22 9.99 13.37
C TRP A 45 -15.68 11.36 12.99
N ASP A 46 -14.36 11.46 12.88
CA ASP A 46 -13.65 12.72 12.57
C ASP A 46 -13.52 13.02 11.06
N GLY A 47 -14.07 12.15 10.19
CA GLY A 47 -14.03 12.32 8.74
C GLY A 47 -12.70 11.93 8.09
N TYR A 48 -11.81 11.24 8.81
CA TYR A 48 -10.55 10.73 8.26
C TYR A 48 -10.59 9.21 8.10
N TYR A 49 -10.15 8.74 6.94
CA TYR A 49 -9.85 7.33 6.72
C TYR A 49 -8.38 7.10 7.02
N ARG A 50 -8.08 6.19 7.96
CA ARG A 50 -6.72 5.89 8.40
C ARG A 50 -6.28 4.53 7.88
N PHE A 51 -5.12 4.49 7.20
CA PHE A 51 -4.52 3.26 6.73
C PHE A 51 -3.63 2.60 7.77
N PHE A 52 -3.22 3.32 8.80
CA PHE A 52 -2.51 2.75 9.93
C PHE A 52 -3.48 2.25 11.00
N SER A 53 -3.38 0.98 11.37
CA SER A 53 -4.15 0.39 12.47
C SER A 53 -3.37 0.53 13.77
N MET A 54 -3.88 1.34 14.70
CA MET A 54 -3.29 1.49 16.04
C MET A 54 -3.37 0.20 16.86
N HIS A 55 -4.43 -0.60 16.65
CA HIS A 55 -4.63 -1.86 17.37
C HIS A 55 -3.56 -2.89 17.00
N ASN A 56 -3.37 -3.14 15.71
CA ASN A 56 -2.42 -4.14 15.21
C ASN A 56 -1.05 -3.53 14.86
N LYS A 57 -0.88 -2.22 15.06
CA LYS A 57 0.34 -1.47 14.69
C LYS A 57 0.79 -1.81 13.26
N SER A 58 -0.13 -1.75 12.30
CA SER A 58 0.10 -2.24 10.94
C SER A 58 -0.52 -1.35 9.88
N PHE A 59 0.02 -1.45 8.66
CA PHE A 59 -0.45 -0.75 7.47
C PHE A 59 -0.35 -1.65 6.23
N PRO A 60 -1.08 -1.36 5.12
CA PRO A 60 -0.97 -2.11 3.87
C PRO A 60 0.44 -2.06 3.26
N THR A 61 0.97 -3.19 2.81
CA THR A 61 2.35 -3.28 2.26
C THR A 61 2.56 -2.35 1.06
N GLY A 62 1.52 -2.05 0.27
CA GLY A 62 1.61 -1.08 -0.82
C GLY A 62 1.99 0.34 -0.40
N LEU A 63 1.89 0.68 0.89
CA LEU A 63 2.29 1.98 1.44
C LEU A 63 3.72 1.99 2.01
N LEU A 64 4.47 0.88 1.90
CA LEU A 64 5.81 0.76 2.50
C LEU A 64 6.74 1.90 2.07
N LYS A 65 6.84 2.18 0.77
CA LYS A 65 7.68 3.26 0.25
C LYS A 65 7.29 4.63 0.84
N ILE A 66 6.00 4.94 0.88
CA ILE A 66 5.50 6.19 1.47
C ILE A 66 5.86 6.28 2.96
N VAL A 67 5.73 5.18 3.69
CA VAL A 67 6.07 5.12 5.12
C VAL A 67 7.57 5.33 5.34
N THR A 68 8.43 4.67 4.56
CA THR A 68 9.88 4.84 4.67
C THR A 68 10.31 6.27 4.35
N ASP A 69 9.70 6.90 3.32
CA ASP A 69 9.96 8.29 2.97
C ASP A 69 9.53 9.24 4.12
N TYR A 70 8.38 8.99 4.75
CA TYR A 70 7.94 9.78 5.90
C TYR A 70 8.86 9.63 7.12
N LEU A 71 9.30 8.41 7.43
CA LEU A 71 10.20 8.15 8.55
C LEU A 71 11.58 8.78 8.30
N SER A 72 12.12 8.67 7.10
CA SER A 72 13.40 9.28 6.70
C SER A 72 13.32 10.81 6.78
N THR A 73 12.24 11.42 6.29
CA THR A 73 12.02 12.88 6.37
C THR A 73 11.92 13.37 7.82
N ALA A 74 11.41 12.54 8.71
CA ALA A 74 11.30 12.84 10.14
C ALA A 74 12.57 12.49 10.94
N ASN A 75 13.64 12.04 10.28
CA ASN A 75 14.88 11.54 10.91
C ASN A 75 14.60 10.48 11.99
N MET A 76 13.67 9.58 11.71
CA MET A 76 13.35 8.46 12.59
C MET A 76 14.09 7.21 12.14
N ASP A 77 14.84 6.59 13.04
CA ASP A 77 15.52 5.32 12.76
C ASP A 77 14.52 4.18 12.62
N PHE A 78 14.68 3.40 11.56
CA PHE A 78 13.89 2.20 11.32
C PHE A 78 14.72 1.09 10.67
N VAL A 79 14.29 -0.14 10.90
CA VAL A 79 14.85 -1.35 10.28
C VAL A 79 13.73 -2.10 9.58
N ILE A 80 13.99 -2.59 8.38
CA ILE A 80 13.04 -3.38 7.61
C ILE A 80 13.47 -4.85 7.65
N GLU A 81 12.54 -5.71 8.05
CA GLU A 81 12.65 -7.16 7.96
C GLU A 81 11.65 -7.65 6.90
N ASP A 82 12.16 -8.02 5.73
CA ASP A 82 11.32 -8.48 4.62
C ASP A 82 11.05 -9.98 4.74
N LEU A 83 9.80 -10.31 5.04
CA LEU A 83 9.29 -11.68 5.18
C LEU A 83 8.36 -12.07 4.01
N ARG A 84 8.38 -11.30 2.91
CA ARG A 84 7.53 -11.60 1.76
C ARG A 84 7.93 -12.93 1.13
N GLN A 85 6.92 -13.73 0.83
CA GLN A 85 7.10 -14.96 0.09
C GLN A 85 6.91 -14.67 -1.40
N VAL A 86 7.97 -14.86 -2.18
CA VAL A 86 7.89 -14.80 -3.64
C VAL A 86 7.55 -16.20 -4.15
N PRO A 87 6.56 -16.36 -5.05
CA PRO A 87 6.28 -17.64 -5.66
C PRO A 87 7.50 -18.18 -6.38
N THR A 88 7.99 -19.36 -6.00
CA THR A 88 9.16 -19.99 -6.61
C THR A 88 8.86 -20.66 -7.95
N LYS A 89 7.58 -20.81 -8.29
CA LYS A 89 7.16 -21.48 -9.53
C LYS A 89 6.77 -20.44 -10.56
N ILE A 90 7.63 -20.24 -11.55
CA ILE A 90 7.26 -19.54 -12.79
C ILE A 90 6.34 -20.51 -13.56
N LEU A 91 5.08 -20.14 -13.69
CA LEU A 91 4.17 -20.86 -14.58
C LEU A 91 4.60 -20.55 -16.00
N ASP A 92 5.05 -21.58 -16.72
CA ASP A 92 5.31 -21.48 -18.16
C ASP A 92 3.93 -21.40 -18.87
N LEU A 93 3.45 -20.19 -19.06
CA LEU A 93 2.17 -19.92 -19.70
C LEU A 93 2.40 -19.84 -21.21
N ASN A 94 2.31 -20.97 -21.88
CA ASN A 94 2.25 -21.00 -23.35
C ASN A 94 0.92 -20.40 -23.82
N SER A 95 0.95 -19.13 -24.20
CA SER A 95 -0.20 -18.44 -24.78
C SER A 95 -0.07 -18.43 -26.30
N THR A 96 -1.13 -18.84 -27.01
CA THR A 96 -1.27 -18.71 -28.48
C THR A 96 -1.81 -17.32 -28.87
N ILE A 97 -2.07 -16.45 -27.91
CA ILE A 97 -2.65 -15.13 -28.14
C ILE A 97 -1.52 -14.13 -28.44
N GLU A 98 -1.57 -13.51 -29.61
CA GLU A 98 -0.69 -12.39 -29.94
C GLU A 98 -1.16 -11.14 -29.23
N LEU A 99 -0.28 -10.62 -28.37
CA LEU A 99 -0.53 -9.37 -27.66
C LEU A 99 -0.28 -8.16 -28.57
N ARG A 100 -1.12 -7.14 -28.46
CA ARG A 100 -0.90 -5.86 -29.11
C ARG A 100 0.31 -5.15 -28.50
N SER A 101 0.95 -4.26 -29.24
CA SER A 101 2.19 -3.57 -28.81
C SER A 101 2.07 -2.89 -27.44
N TYR A 102 0.96 -2.24 -27.15
CA TYR A 102 0.74 -1.62 -25.84
C TYR A 102 0.51 -2.64 -24.71
N GLN A 103 -0.03 -3.84 -25.02
CA GLN A 103 -0.20 -4.91 -24.03
C GLN A 103 1.15 -5.54 -23.68
N ASN A 104 2.05 -5.73 -24.65
CA ASN A 104 3.42 -6.17 -24.39
C ASN A 104 4.14 -5.18 -23.48
N ARG A 105 4.05 -3.87 -23.78
CA ARG A 105 4.65 -2.84 -22.92
C ARG A 105 4.11 -2.84 -21.48
N VAL A 106 2.81 -3.08 -21.32
CA VAL A 106 2.21 -3.20 -19.96
C VAL A 106 2.72 -4.46 -19.26
N LEU A 107 2.86 -5.57 -19.98
CA LEU A 107 3.39 -6.82 -19.45
C LEU A 107 4.83 -6.64 -18.96
N ASP A 108 5.69 -6.01 -19.77
CA ASP A 108 7.08 -5.71 -19.38
C ASP A 108 7.13 -4.90 -18.08
N LEU A 109 6.32 -3.83 -17.98
CA LEU A 109 6.24 -3.02 -16.76
C LEU A 109 5.73 -3.82 -15.53
N VAL A 110 4.77 -4.72 -15.73
CA VAL A 110 4.25 -5.56 -14.63
C VAL A 110 5.30 -6.57 -14.14
N LEU A 111 6.18 -7.03 -15.03
CA LEU A 111 7.26 -7.96 -14.66
C LEU A 111 8.42 -7.26 -13.94
N GLU A 112 8.60 -5.96 -14.17
CA GLU A 112 9.64 -5.15 -13.51
C GLU A 112 9.20 -4.63 -12.14
N GLU A 113 7.91 -4.41 -11.94
CA GLU A 113 7.37 -3.78 -10.74
C GLU A 113 6.67 -4.78 -9.81
N ASP A 114 6.99 -4.76 -8.54
CA ASP A 114 6.34 -5.62 -7.53
C ASP A 114 4.84 -5.36 -7.39
N ARG A 115 4.40 -4.13 -7.62
CA ARG A 115 3.01 -3.68 -7.43
C ARG A 115 2.70 -2.46 -8.29
N GLY A 116 1.47 -2.40 -8.79
CA GLY A 116 1.02 -1.26 -9.57
C GLY A 116 -0.47 -1.28 -9.85
N VAL A 117 -0.94 -0.23 -10.50
CA VAL A 117 -2.31 -0.13 -11.02
C VAL A 117 -2.22 -0.01 -12.54
N ILE A 118 -2.81 -0.97 -13.23
CA ILE A 118 -2.91 -0.93 -14.69
C ILE A 118 -4.16 -0.15 -15.08
N TRP A 119 -3.93 1.02 -15.66
CA TRP A 119 -5.00 1.86 -16.19
C TRP A 119 -5.06 1.75 -17.71
N LEU A 120 -6.06 1.06 -18.22
CA LEU A 120 -6.30 0.91 -19.65
C LEU A 120 -7.74 1.33 -20.00
N PRO A 121 -7.98 1.88 -21.21
CA PRO A 121 -9.33 2.21 -21.65
C PRO A 121 -10.24 0.98 -21.73
N VAL A 122 -11.54 1.22 -21.83
CA VAL A 122 -12.52 0.16 -22.10
C VAL A 122 -12.19 -0.48 -23.45
N ASN A 123 -12.39 -1.79 -23.57
CA ASN A 123 -12.05 -2.61 -24.75
C ASN A 123 -10.55 -2.75 -25.08
N ALA A 124 -9.68 -2.43 -24.15
CA ALA A 124 -8.23 -2.65 -24.31
C ALA A 124 -7.79 -4.12 -24.07
N GLY A 125 -8.72 -5.07 -23.94
CA GLY A 125 -8.39 -6.47 -23.71
C GLY A 125 -7.71 -6.73 -22.36
N LYS A 126 -8.30 -6.21 -21.28
CA LYS A 126 -7.80 -6.43 -19.90
C LYS A 126 -8.08 -7.83 -19.36
N THR A 127 -9.00 -8.53 -19.97
CA THR A 127 -9.44 -9.90 -19.61
C THR A 127 -9.08 -10.88 -20.67
#